data_5266ba3d9c433ae3d100744dae02ec3f
#
_entry.id   5266ba3d9c433ae3d100744dae02ec3f
#
_cell.length_a   1.000
_cell.length_b   1.000
_cell.length_c   1.000
_cell.angle_alpha   90.00
_cell.angle_beta   90.00
_cell.angle_gamma   90.00
#
_symmetry.space_group_name_H-M   'P 1'
#
loop_
_entity.id
_entity.type
_entity.pdbx_description
1 polymer ?
#
loop_
_entity_poly.entity_id
_entity_poly.type
_entity_poly.pdbx_seq_one_letter_code
_entity_poly.pdbx_strand_id
1 'polypeptide(L)'
;MTLQEKLIKEKKDKWLDIGCNKNFEEGFYYLDIFSKKNIPTRYKKRYFKMDILKASNENLKAIGKFDFVRAQHVLEHFPYEEGKTVLKNIARLLRRNGYLVITVPDLRINISKYIEKKYKKWKAFKSWAIKRIPKDAPNSFYFSVFAYSLSVTPHRWCYDYEGLKYLLKSSRFFRNIRELKLNNSLASTPFTHNKPTEDVCLIAKRI
;
A
#
# COMPACT_ATOMS: atom_id res chain seq x y z
N MET A 1 -6.17 18.91 -11.54
CA MET A 1 -4.81 18.35 -11.80
C MET A 1 -4.67 17.06 -11.02
N THR A 2 -4.44 15.96 -11.70
CA THR A 2 -4.17 14.64 -11.11
C THR A 2 -2.78 14.60 -10.48
N LEU A 3 -2.49 13.57 -9.67
CA LEU A 3 -1.14 13.37 -9.15
C LEU A 3 -0.14 13.12 -10.28
N GLN A 4 -0.53 12.38 -11.31
CA GLN A 4 0.29 12.13 -12.49
C GLN A 4 0.67 13.43 -13.22
N GLU A 5 -0.30 14.26 -13.56
CA GLU A 5 -0.06 15.55 -14.18
C GLU A 5 0.87 16.43 -13.34
N LYS A 6 0.72 16.40 -12.02
CA LYS A 6 1.59 17.11 -11.10
C LYS A 6 3.02 16.59 -11.14
N LEU A 7 3.23 15.28 -11.13
CA LEU A 7 4.56 14.65 -11.20
C LEU A 7 5.25 14.98 -12.53
N ILE A 8 4.52 14.90 -13.64
CA ILE A 8 5.02 15.26 -14.96
C ILE A 8 5.43 16.75 -15.00
N LYS A 9 4.54 17.64 -14.51
CA LYS A 9 4.83 19.08 -14.43
C LYS A 9 6.07 19.39 -13.57
N GLU A 10 6.28 18.63 -12.49
CA GLU A 10 7.45 18.76 -11.61
C GLU A 10 8.69 18.00 -12.16
N LYS A 11 8.66 17.45 -13.37
CA LYS A 11 9.71 16.61 -13.97
C LYS A 11 10.12 15.43 -13.09
N LYS A 12 9.14 14.79 -12.45
CA LYS A 12 9.29 13.63 -11.57
C LYS A 12 8.72 12.41 -12.28
N ASP A 13 9.56 11.70 -13.01
CA ASP A 13 9.17 10.65 -13.95
C ASP A 13 9.60 9.22 -13.53
N LYS A 14 10.38 9.10 -12.48
CA LYS A 14 10.83 7.78 -12.00
C LYS A 14 9.97 7.29 -10.82
N TRP A 15 9.09 6.32 -11.08
CA TRP A 15 8.08 5.83 -10.15
C TRP A 15 8.32 4.38 -9.73
N LEU A 16 8.08 4.06 -8.45
CA LEU A 16 8.20 2.71 -7.91
C LEU A 16 6.90 2.28 -7.24
N ASP A 17 6.46 1.07 -7.54
CA ASP A 17 5.39 0.37 -6.85
C ASP A 17 5.96 -0.74 -5.97
N ILE A 18 5.69 -0.68 -4.67
CA ILE A 18 6.12 -1.67 -3.68
C ILE A 18 4.93 -2.56 -3.34
N GLY A 19 5.13 -3.89 -3.38
CA GLY A 19 4.05 -4.84 -3.14
C GLY A 19 3.06 -4.92 -4.29
N CYS A 20 3.55 -4.82 -5.52
CA CYS A 20 2.71 -4.77 -6.72
C CYS A 20 1.90 -6.04 -6.99
N ASN A 21 2.27 -7.18 -6.38
CA ASN A 21 1.69 -8.49 -6.66
C ASN A 21 1.67 -8.76 -8.18
N LYS A 22 0.49 -8.75 -8.81
CA LYS A 22 0.30 -8.93 -10.26
C LYS A 22 -0.21 -7.67 -10.97
N ASN A 23 -0.25 -6.55 -10.28
CA ASN A 23 -0.74 -5.28 -10.82
C ASN A 23 0.40 -4.50 -11.45
N PHE A 24 0.53 -4.59 -12.76
CA PHE A 24 1.57 -3.90 -13.52
C PHE A 24 0.97 -2.78 -14.36
N GLU A 25 1.51 -1.58 -14.21
CA GLU A 25 1.12 -0.37 -14.94
C GLU A 25 2.32 0.24 -15.66
N GLU A 26 2.12 0.89 -16.79
CA GLU A 26 3.21 1.53 -17.50
C GLU A 26 3.85 2.67 -16.71
N GLY A 27 5.14 2.88 -16.92
CA GLY A 27 5.91 3.94 -16.24
C GLY A 27 6.50 3.53 -14.89
N PHE A 28 6.03 2.45 -14.27
CA PHE A 28 6.53 2.03 -12.96
C PHE A 28 7.72 1.07 -13.03
N TYR A 29 8.58 1.18 -12.03
CA TYR A 29 9.40 0.11 -11.52
C TYR A 29 8.65 -0.62 -10.41
N TYR A 30 9.05 -1.85 -10.10
CA TYR A 30 8.34 -2.73 -9.18
C TYR A 30 9.30 -3.34 -8.18
N LEU A 31 8.89 -3.43 -6.92
CA LEU A 31 9.61 -4.11 -5.86
C LEU A 31 8.65 -5.04 -5.12
N ASP A 32 8.95 -6.33 -5.10
CA ASP A 32 8.13 -7.32 -4.42
C ASP A 32 8.96 -8.54 -4.02
N ILE A 33 8.43 -9.34 -3.08
CA ILE A 33 9.06 -10.59 -2.62
C ILE A 33 8.92 -11.75 -3.61
N PHE A 34 7.97 -11.66 -4.54
CA PHE A 34 7.64 -12.75 -5.46
C PHE A 34 8.72 -13.02 -6.52
N SER A 35 8.72 -14.26 -7.02
CA SER A 35 9.67 -14.68 -8.07
C SER A 35 9.40 -13.99 -9.40
N LYS A 36 10.47 -13.61 -10.11
CA LYS A 36 10.39 -13.06 -11.48
C LYS A 36 9.78 -14.01 -12.51
N LYS A 37 9.62 -15.30 -12.21
CA LYS A 37 9.08 -16.30 -13.17
C LYS A 37 7.70 -15.93 -13.69
N ASN A 38 6.85 -15.36 -12.84
CA ASN A 38 5.46 -15.02 -13.15
C ASN A 38 5.26 -13.56 -13.59
N ILE A 39 6.35 -12.81 -13.80
CA ILE A 39 6.28 -11.42 -14.22
C ILE A 39 6.25 -11.34 -15.75
N PRO A 40 5.32 -10.58 -16.35
CA PRO A 40 5.28 -10.39 -17.80
C PRO A 40 6.62 -9.86 -18.32
N THR A 41 7.09 -10.38 -19.45
CA THR A 41 8.44 -10.13 -19.99
C THR A 41 8.76 -8.64 -20.10
N ARG A 42 7.79 -7.82 -20.52
CA ARG A 42 7.95 -6.36 -20.66
C ARG A 42 8.31 -5.64 -19.36
N TYR A 43 7.96 -6.22 -18.19
CA TYR A 43 8.25 -5.60 -16.87
C TYR A 43 9.47 -6.20 -16.16
N LYS A 44 10.04 -7.34 -16.63
CA LYS A 44 11.14 -8.04 -15.93
C LYS A 44 12.36 -7.18 -15.70
N LYS A 45 12.69 -6.25 -16.62
CA LYS A 45 13.82 -5.32 -16.49
C LYS A 45 13.59 -4.23 -15.43
N ARG A 46 12.33 -3.95 -15.09
CA ARG A 46 11.92 -2.93 -14.11
C ARG A 46 11.46 -3.55 -12.78
N TYR A 47 11.64 -4.85 -12.59
CA TYR A 47 11.20 -5.58 -11.40
C TYR A 47 12.38 -5.99 -10.53
N PHE A 48 12.33 -5.60 -9.27
CA PHE A 48 13.29 -5.97 -8.22
C PHE A 48 12.64 -6.98 -7.28
N LYS A 49 13.17 -8.21 -7.24
CA LYS A 49 12.77 -9.19 -6.22
C LYS A 49 13.49 -8.86 -4.92
N MET A 50 12.77 -8.36 -3.93
CA MET A 50 13.36 -7.95 -2.66
C MET A 50 12.30 -7.87 -1.56
N ASP A 51 12.66 -8.29 -0.34
CA ASP A 51 11.92 -8.00 0.87
C ASP A 51 12.31 -6.60 1.37
N ILE A 52 11.38 -5.66 1.31
CA ILE A 52 11.62 -4.27 1.72
C ILE A 52 11.98 -4.14 3.19
N LEU A 53 11.51 -5.04 4.06
CA LEU A 53 11.87 -5.05 5.48
C LEU A 53 13.35 -5.41 5.68
N LYS A 54 13.83 -6.42 4.96
CA LYS A 54 15.18 -7.00 5.09
C LYS A 54 16.22 -6.37 4.16
N ALA A 55 15.83 -5.36 3.40
CA ALA A 55 16.70 -4.73 2.41
C ALA A 55 17.92 -4.06 3.07
N SER A 56 19.12 -4.45 2.65
CA SER A 56 20.33 -3.78 3.07
C SER A 56 20.50 -2.42 2.40
N ASN A 57 21.39 -1.58 2.94
CA ASN A 57 21.69 -0.28 2.33
C ASN A 57 22.25 -0.42 0.92
N GLU A 58 23.09 -1.43 0.69
CA GLU A 58 23.71 -1.74 -0.59
C GLU A 58 22.65 -2.13 -1.61
N ASN A 59 21.70 -3.00 -1.22
CA ASN A 59 20.58 -3.39 -2.07
C ASN A 59 19.73 -2.18 -2.48
N LEU A 60 19.39 -1.30 -1.51
CA LEU A 60 18.60 -0.11 -1.79
C LEU A 60 19.35 0.89 -2.67
N LYS A 61 20.66 1.05 -2.49
CA LYS A 61 21.49 1.88 -3.36
C LYS A 61 21.56 1.35 -4.78
N ALA A 62 21.67 0.03 -4.97
CA ALA A 62 21.71 -0.61 -6.28
C ALA A 62 20.42 -0.41 -7.10
N ILE A 63 19.27 -0.37 -6.45
CA ILE A 63 17.98 -0.05 -7.11
C ILE A 63 17.94 1.42 -7.55
N GLY A 64 18.56 2.31 -6.79
CA GLY A 64 18.61 3.75 -7.03
C GLY A 64 17.47 4.52 -6.37
N LYS A 65 17.21 5.74 -6.86
CA LYS A 65 16.27 6.68 -6.28
C LYS A 65 15.08 6.94 -7.19
N PHE A 66 13.92 7.21 -6.56
CA PHE A 66 12.65 7.44 -7.23
C PHE A 66 12.05 8.79 -6.82
N ASP A 67 11.27 9.37 -7.70
CA ASP A 67 10.56 10.61 -7.47
C ASP A 67 9.21 10.39 -6.79
N PHE A 68 8.67 9.20 -7.02
CA PHE A 68 7.39 8.75 -6.48
C PHE A 68 7.48 7.29 -6.06
N VAL A 69 6.97 6.97 -4.89
CA VAL A 69 6.80 5.60 -4.40
C VAL A 69 5.34 5.40 -3.99
N ARG A 70 4.77 4.30 -4.46
CA ARG A 70 3.46 3.80 -4.05
C ARG A 70 3.66 2.53 -3.22
N ALA A 71 2.95 2.43 -2.09
CA ALA A 71 2.87 1.22 -1.27
C ALA A 71 1.40 0.98 -0.92
N GLN A 72 0.75 0.06 -1.61
CA GLN A 72 -0.67 -0.24 -1.45
C GLN A 72 -0.83 -1.64 -0.90
N HIS A 73 -1.55 -1.76 0.23
CA HIS A 73 -1.72 -3.02 0.94
C HIS A 73 -0.38 -3.70 1.24
N VAL A 74 0.53 -2.94 1.85
CA VAL A 74 1.89 -3.38 2.22
C VAL A 74 2.13 -3.24 3.72
N LEU A 75 1.84 -2.06 4.30
CA LEU A 75 2.21 -1.77 5.69
C LEU A 75 1.44 -2.62 6.72
N GLU A 76 0.20 -2.99 6.43
CA GLU A 76 -0.62 -3.85 7.29
C GLU A 76 -0.04 -5.25 7.50
N HIS A 77 0.87 -5.68 6.66
CA HIS A 77 1.55 -6.98 6.77
C HIS A 77 2.72 -6.98 7.75
N PHE A 78 3.08 -5.83 8.32
CA PHE A 78 4.18 -5.67 9.26
C PHE A 78 3.67 -5.23 10.63
N PRO A 79 4.20 -5.81 11.74
CA PRO A 79 4.03 -5.24 13.06
C PRO A 79 4.50 -3.78 13.11
N TYR A 80 4.03 -3.02 14.08
CA TYR A 80 4.31 -1.57 14.18
C TYR A 80 5.81 -1.20 14.06
N GLU A 81 6.68 -1.92 14.78
CA GLU A 81 8.12 -1.64 14.76
C GLU A 81 8.78 -1.99 13.41
N GLU A 82 8.34 -3.08 12.78
CA GLU A 82 8.79 -3.43 11.43
C GLU A 82 8.28 -2.39 10.41
N GLY A 83 7.07 -1.87 10.59
CA GLY A 83 6.52 -0.79 9.77
C GLY A 83 7.40 0.46 9.76
N LYS A 84 8.02 0.82 10.90
CA LYS A 84 9.02 1.92 10.96
C LYS A 84 10.25 1.62 10.11
N THR A 85 10.73 0.37 10.14
CA THR A 85 11.87 -0.06 9.32
C THR A 85 11.53 -0.04 7.84
N VAL A 86 10.34 -0.50 7.46
CA VAL A 86 9.84 -0.42 6.10
C VAL A 86 9.79 1.03 5.62
N LEU A 87 9.22 1.96 6.41
CA LEU A 87 9.18 3.38 6.09
C LEU A 87 10.58 4.00 5.93
N LYS A 88 11.53 3.61 6.78
CA LYS A 88 12.94 4.03 6.65
C LYS A 88 13.53 3.58 5.32
N ASN A 89 13.27 2.34 4.90
CA ASN A 89 13.78 1.81 3.64
C ASN A 89 13.08 2.45 2.44
N ILE A 90 11.77 2.70 2.50
CA ILE A 90 11.05 3.49 1.49
C ILE A 90 11.63 4.90 1.37
N ALA A 91 11.91 5.57 2.50
CA ALA A 91 12.51 6.89 2.49
C ALA A 91 13.91 6.91 1.85
N ARG A 92 14.66 5.80 1.98
CA ARG A 92 15.95 5.64 1.29
C ARG A 92 15.83 5.45 -0.21
N LEU A 93 14.73 4.91 -0.70
CA LEU A 93 14.44 4.79 -2.13
C LEU A 93 13.91 6.10 -2.74
N LEU A 94 13.37 7.02 -1.94
CA LEU A 94 12.88 8.30 -2.41
C LEU A 94 13.99 9.36 -2.53
N ARG A 95 13.93 10.15 -3.59
CA ARG A 95 14.67 11.42 -3.67
C ARG A 95 14.14 12.42 -2.64
N ARG A 96 14.95 13.37 -2.24
CA ARG A 96 14.48 14.51 -1.44
C ARG A 96 13.32 15.21 -2.15
N ASN A 97 12.27 15.57 -1.42
CA ASN A 97 11.02 16.10 -1.98
C ASN A 97 10.23 15.14 -2.91
N GLY A 98 10.62 13.87 -3.00
CA GLY A 98 9.83 12.84 -3.63
C GLY A 98 8.54 12.55 -2.87
N TYR A 99 7.57 11.98 -3.54
CA TYR A 99 6.25 11.68 -2.97
C TYR A 99 6.11 10.21 -2.60
N LEU A 100 5.51 9.98 -1.45
CA LEU A 100 5.05 8.67 -1.01
C LEU A 100 3.53 8.66 -0.98
N VAL A 101 2.91 7.66 -1.59
CA VAL A 101 1.50 7.33 -1.39
C VAL A 101 1.40 5.98 -0.71
N ILE A 102 0.69 5.92 0.40
CA ILE A 102 0.41 4.69 1.14
C ILE A 102 -1.10 4.50 1.23
N THR A 103 -1.54 3.30 0.90
CA THR A 103 -2.94 2.88 1.04
C THR A 103 -2.97 1.61 1.88
N VAL A 104 -3.80 1.59 2.90
CA VAL A 104 -4.03 0.43 3.78
C VAL A 104 -5.52 0.29 4.08
N PRO A 105 -6.00 -0.91 4.47
CA PRO A 105 -7.37 -1.08 4.92
C PRO A 105 -7.70 -0.16 6.10
N ASP A 106 -8.81 0.59 6.02
CA ASP A 106 -9.24 1.50 7.08
C ASP A 106 -9.99 0.73 8.18
N LEU A 107 -9.41 0.71 9.37
CA LEU A 107 -9.98 0.07 10.54
C LEU A 107 -11.39 0.62 10.86
N ARG A 108 -11.62 1.93 10.73
CA ARG A 108 -12.93 2.57 11.01
C ARG A 108 -14.01 2.06 10.07
N ILE A 109 -13.71 1.94 8.77
CA ILE A 109 -14.63 1.41 7.77
C ILE A 109 -14.97 -0.05 8.11
N ASN A 110 -14.00 -0.81 8.57
CA ASN A 110 -14.20 -2.22 8.89
C ASN A 110 -14.97 -2.44 10.18
N ILE A 111 -14.73 -1.62 11.21
CA ILE A 111 -15.52 -1.59 12.44
C ILE A 111 -16.98 -1.22 12.13
N SER A 112 -17.21 -0.19 11.32
CA SER A 112 -18.56 0.18 10.87
C SER A 112 -19.28 -0.98 10.18
N LYS A 113 -18.62 -1.66 9.24
CA LYS A 113 -19.18 -2.85 8.58
C LYS A 113 -19.47 -3.99 9.56
N TYR A 114 -18.64 -4.16 10.59
CA TYR A 114 -18.87 -5.15 11.64
C TYR A 114 -20.13 -4.83 12.44
N ILE A 115 -20.24 -3.60 12.97
CA ILE A 115 -21.37 -3.13 13.78
C ILE A 115 -22.67 -3.21 12.97
N GLU A 116 -22.64 -2.76 11.74
CA GLU A 116 -23.81 -2.71 10.84
C GLU A 116 -24.14 -4.07 10.20
N LYS A 117 -23.41 -5.14 10.55
CA LYS A 117 -23.56 -6.49 9.99
C LYS A 117 -23.50 -6.54 8.46
N LYS A 118 -22.72 -5.63 7.84
CA LYS A 118 -22.65 -5.45 6.37
C LYS A 118 -21.66 -6.37 5.66
N TYR A 119 -20.80 -7.11 6.37
CA TYR A 119 -19.81 -7.97 5.72
C TYR A 119 -20.44 -9.01 4.78
N LYS A 120 -21.55 -9.64 5.17
CA LYS A 120 -22.24 -10.63 4.32
C LYS A 120 -22.75 -10.05 2.99
N LYS A 121 -23.01 -8.74 2.93
CA LYS A 121 -23.52 -8.02 1.74
C LYS A 121 -22.40 -7.43 0.87
N TRP A 122 -21.19 -7.42 1.36
CA TRP A 122 -20.08 -6.77 0.68
C TRP A 122 -19.53 -7.63 -0.48
N LYS A 123 -19.74 -7.20 -1.72
CA LYS A 123 -19.41 -7.97 -2.93
C LYS A 123 -17.92 -8.32 -3.06
N ALA A 124 -17.03 -7.39 -2.76
CA ALA A 124 -15.59 -7.60 -2.84
C ALA A 124 -15.12 -8.68 -1.86
N PHE A 125 -15.75 -8.78 -0.71
CA PHE A 125 -15.46 -9.75 0.32
C PHE A 125 -16.00 -11.14 -0.01
N LYS A 126 -17.14 -11.23 -0.71
CA LYS A 126 -17.79 -12.49 -1.04
C LYS A 126 -16.93 -13.44 -1.87
N SER A 127 -16.26 -12.96 -2.87
CA SER A 127 -15.45 -13.81 -3.76
C SER A 127 -14.24 -14.43 -3.06
N TRP A 128 -13.73 -13.78 -2.03
CA TRP A 128 -12.52 -14.16 -1.33
C TRP A 128 -12.78 -14.88 0.00
N ALA A 129 -13.72 -14.39 0.79
CA ALA A 129 -14.05 -14.95 2.10
C ALA A 129 -14.93 -16.19 2.03
N ILE A 130 -15.86 -16.28 1.07
CA ILE A 130 -16.82 -17.39 0.94
C ILE A 130 -16.14 -18.76 0.81
N LYS A 131 -14.96 -18.83 0.23
CA LYS A 131 -14.20 -20.08 0.15
C LYS A 131 -13.56 -20.53 1.47
N ARG A 132 -13.59 -19.67 2.51
CA ARG A 132 -12.84 -19.87 3.75
C ARG A 132 -13.69 -19.93 5.01
N ILE A 133 -14.93 -19.48 4.92
CA ILE A 133 -15.87 -19.48 6.04
C ILE A 133 -17.24 -19.99 5.60
N PRO A 134 -18.00 -20.67 6.47
CA PRO A 134 -19.37 -21.10 6.19
C PRO A 134 -20.27 -19.93 5.80
N LYS A 135 -21.26 -20.17 4.94
CA LYS A 135 -22.19 -19.14 4.47
C LYS A 135 -23.05 -18.53 5.58
N ASP A 136 -23.32 -19.29 6.61
CA ASP A 136 -24.12 -18.94 7.80
C ASP A 136 -23.27 -18.41 8.95
N ALA A 137 -21.94 -18.35 8.79
CA ALA A 137 -21.02 -17.91 9.83
C ALA A 137 -21.41 -16.54 10.40
N PRO A 138 -21.17 -16.31 11.70
CA PRO A 138 -21.45 -15.03 12.34
C PRO A 138 -20.56 -13.91 11.76
N ASN A 139 -21.00 -12.65 11.92
CA ASN A 139 -20.31 -11.48 11.40
C ASN A 139 -18.86 -11.34 11.92
N SER A 140 -18.59 -11.83 13.13
CA SER A 140 -17.24 -11.88 13.72
C SER A 140 -16.24 -12.72 12.90
N PHE A 141 -16.70 -13.81 12.25
CA PHE A 141 -15.82 -14.63 11.40
C PHE A 141 -15.38 -13.85 10.16
N TYR A 142 -16.29 -13.07 9.57
CA TYR A 142 -15.97 -12.20 8.44
C TYR A 142 -15.00 -11.11 8.85
N PHE A 143 -15.19 -10.50 10.03
CA PHE A 143 -14.24 -9.54 10.57
C PHE A 143 -12.86 -10.16 10.80
N SER A 144 -12.78 -11.34 11.38
CA SER A 144 -11.51 -12.05 11.61
C SER A 144 -10.77 -12.35 10.31
N VAL A 145 -11.48 -12.77 9.26
CA VAL A 145 -10.88 -12.99 7.94
C VAL A 145 -10.30 -11.69 7.39
N PHE A 146 -10.98 -10.57 7.58
CA PHE A 146 -10.48 -9.27 7.16
C PHE A 146 -9.27 -8.82 8.01
N ALA A 147 -9.40 -8.85 9.34
CA ALA A 147 -8.40 -8.32 10.26
C ALA A 147 -7.08 -9.11 10.19
N TYR A 148 -7.16 -10.42 10.03
CA TYR A 148 -5.98 -11.29 10.06
C TYR A 148 -5.53 -11.78 8.68
N SER A 149 -6.29 -11.55 7.64
CA SER A 149 -6.05 -12.08 6.29
C SER A 149 -5.55 -13.52 6.28
N LEU A 150 -6.36 -14.48 5.94
CA LEU A 150 -5.97 -15.89 5.83
C LEU A 150 -5.13 -16.18 4.55
N SER A 151 -4.43 -15.19 4.03
CA SER A 151 -3.52 -15.32 2.89
C SER A 151 -2.11 -15.73 3.33
N VAL A 152 -1.23 -15.93 2.37
CA VAL A 152 0.21 -16.22 2.60
C VAL A 152 0.90 -15.08 3.38
N THR A 153 0.38 -13.86 3.28
CA THR A 153 0.85 -12.68 4.00
C THR A 153 -0.28 -12.14 4.89
N PRO A 154 -0.40 -12.59 6.15
CA PRO A 154 -1.46 -12.14 7.05
C PRO A 154 -1.28 -10.66 7.41
N HIS A 155 -2.40 -9.97 7.71
CA HIS A 155 -2.33 -8.65 8.34
C HIS A 155 -1.82 -8.80 9.76
N ARG A 156 -0.86 -7.99 10.14
CA ARG A 156 -0.23 -7.98 11.46
C ARG A 156 -0.45 -6.69 12.22
N TRP A 157 -0.99 -5.67 11.55
CA TRP A 157 -1.33 -4.39 12.12
C TRP A 157 -2.56 -3.79 11.44
N CYS A 158 -3.37 -3.07 12.19
CA CYS A 158 -4.53 -2.34 11.67
C CYS A 158 -4.27 -0.84 11.74
N TYR A 159 -4.67 -0.13 10.71
CA TYR A 159 -4.54 1.32 10.62
C TYR A 159 -5.89 1.99 10.40
N ASP A 160 -6.02 3.17 10.93
CA ASP A 160 -6.92 4.22 10.49
C ASP A 160 -6.10 5.43 10.04
N TYR A 161 -6.76 6.52 9.72
CA TYR A 161 -6.09 7.77 9.32
C TYR A 161 -5.09 8.27 10.38
N GLU A 162 -5.50 8.32 11.65
CA GLU A 162 -4.65 8.86 12.72
C GLU A 162 -3.46 7.95 13.02
N GLY A 163 -3.66 6.64 13.07
CA GLY A 163 -2.60 5.66 13.28
C GLY A 163 -1.56 5.67 12.16
N LEU A 164 -2.00 5.70 10.89
CA LEU A 164 -1.09 5.76 9.74
C LEU A 164 -0.33 7.09 9.70
N LYS A 165 -1.01 8.21 9.98
CA LYS A 165 -0.40 9.53 10.06
C LYS A 165 0.61 9.62 11.20
N TYR A 166 0.29 9.05 12.36
CA TYR A 166 1.21 8.97 13.49
C TYR A 166 2.48 8.20 13.13
N LEU A 167 2.36 7.03 12.51
CA LEU A 167 3.50 6.23 12.06
C LEU A 167 4.40 7.03 11.10
N LEU A 168 3.81 7.70 10.10
CA LEU A 168 4.57 8.53 9.16
C LEU A 168 5.28 9.70 9.85
N LYS A 169 4.61 10.40 10.79
CA LYS A 169 5.21 11.51 11.56
C LYS A 169 6.34 11.03 12.45
N SER A 170 6.11 9.95 13.22
CA SER A 170 7.10 9.41 14.16
C SER A 170 8.35 8.87 13.47
N SER A 171 8.24 8.48 12.20
CA SER A 171 9.38 8.05 11.40
C SER A 171 10.41 9.16 11.15
N ARG A 172 10.01 10.43 11.21
CA ARG A 172 10.82 11.63 10.93
C ARG A 172 11.40 11.72 9.52
N PHE A 173 10.93 10.88 8.59
CA PHE A 173 11.39 10.90 7.19
C PHE A 173 10.47 11.67 6.26
N PHE A 174 9.25 11.99 6.71
CA PHE A 174 8.20 12.54 5.88
C PHE A 174 7.59 13.80 6.46
N ARG A 175 7.17 14.70 5.57
CA ARG A 175 6.46 15.96 5.87
C ARG A 175 5.25 16.13 4.97
N ASN A 176 4.44 17.14 5.23
CA ASN A 176 3.24 17.45 4.44
C ASN A 176 2.30 16.25 4.31
N ILE A 177 2.18 15.47 5.42
CA ILE A 177 1.36 14.27 5.49
C ILE A 177 -0.10 14.70 5.50
N ARG A 178 -0.87 14.21 4.51
CA ARG A 178 -2.30 14.51 4.39
C ARG A 178 -3.04 13.31 3.80
N GLU A 179 -4.32 13.24 4.11
CA GLU A 179 -5.22 12.29 3.48
C GLU A 179 -5.36 12.60 1.99
N LEU A 180 -5.34 11.55 1.20
CA LEU A 180 -5.66 11.57 -0.21
C LEU A 180 -7.00 10.83 -0.37
N LYS A 181 -8.09 11.59 -0.45
CA LYS A 181 -9.43 11.00 -0.62
C LYS A 181 -9.49 10.21 -1.93
N LEU A 182 -9.76 8.92 -1.83
CA LEU A 182 -9.62 7.97 -2.93
C LEU A 182 -10.54 8.21 -4.13
N ASN A 183 -11.56 9.03 -3.98
CA ASN A 183 -12.48 9.42 -5.05
C ASN A 183 -12.23 10.82 -5.62
N ASN A 184 -11.14 11.48 -5.24
CA ASN A 184 -10.76 12.77 -5.81
C ASN A 184 -9.78 12.61 -6.99
N SER A 185 -9.54 13.70 -7.74
CA SER A 185 -8.67 13.68 -8.91
C SER A 185 -7.21 13.30 -8.63
N LEU A 186 -6.70 13.59 -7.41
CA LEU A 186 -5.33 13.23 -7.03
C LEU A 186 -5.18 11.73 -6.73
N ALA A 187 -6.27 11.07 -6.36
CA ALA A 187 -6.29 9.64 -6.06
C ALA A 187 -6.71 8.79 -7.27
N SER A 188 -6.68 9.34 -8.47
CA SER A 188 -7.00 8.60 -9.68
C SER A 188 -5.91 7.58 -10.04
N THR A 189 -6.32 6.48 -10.68
CA THR A 189 -5.40 5.55 -11.33
C THR A 189 -4.56 6.29 -12.39
N PRO A 190 -3.31 5.83 -12.67
CA PRO A 190 -2.70 4.60 -12.16
C PRO A 190 -2.08 4.69 -10.76
N PHE A 191 -2.07 5.84 -10.10
CA PHE A 191 -1.28 6.07 -8.90
C PHE A 191 -1.87 5.49 -7.63
N THR A 192 -3.17 5.19 -7.59
CA THR A 192 -3.81 4.53 -6.46
C THR A 192 -4.80 3.48 -6.93
N HIS A 193 -4.96 2.40 -6.17
CA HIS A 193 -6.10 1.48 -6.31
C HIS A 193 -7.28 2.09 -5.58
N ASN A 194 -8.11 2.81 -6.28
CA ASN A 194 -9.22 3.54 -5.69
C ASN A 194 -10.25 2.57 -5.05
N LYS A 195 -10.13 2.35 -3.74
CA LYS A 195 -11.07 1.55 -2.94
C LYS A 195 -11.62 2.37 -1.77
N PRO A 196 -12.42 3.41 -2.04
CA PRO A 196 -12.88 4.35 -1.01
C PRO A 196 -13.79 3.70 0.05
N THR A 197 -14.33 2.51 -0.22
CA THR A 197 -15.18 1.75 0.70
C THR A 197 -14.42 0.79 1.60
N GLU A 198 -13.10 0.74 1.47
CA GLU A 198 -12.23 -0.22 2.17
C GLU A 198 -11.03 0.43 2.82
N ASP A 199 -10.46 1.44 2.19
CA ASP A 199 -9.11 1.89 2.45
C ASP A 199 -9.02 3.34 2.92
N VAL A 200 -7.98 3.63 3.69
CA VAL A 200 -7.44 4.97 3.92
C VAL A 200 -6.16 5.15 3.10
N CYS A 201 -6.01 6.32 2.51
CA CYS A 201 -4.86 6.66 1.68
C CYS A 201 -4.21 7.96 2.15
N LEU A 202 -2.89 7.94 2.36
CA LEU A 202 -2.11 9.12 2.70
C LEU A 202 -1.06 9.41 1.63
N ILE A 203 -0.84 10.70 1.40
CA ILE A 203 0.30 11.21 0.63
C ILE A 203 1.23 12.02 1.53
N ALA A 204 2.53 11.85 1.34
CA ALA A 204 3.57 12.53 2.10
C ALA A 204 4.75 12.91 1.19
N LYS A 205 5.57 13.87 1.62
CA LYS A 205 6.82 14.25 0.96
C LYS A 205 8.03 13.77 1.76
N ARG A 206 9.04 13.26 1.11
CA ARG A 206 10.36 12.95 1.70
C ARG A 206 11.06 14.25 2.11
N ILE A 207 11.56 14.32 3.36
CA ILE A 207 12.40 15.41 3.89
C ILE A 207 13.76 15.46 3.21
#